data_d3582244da9a1f672146e5b275305b99
#
_entry.id   d3582244da9a1f672146e5b275305b99
#
_cell.length_a   1.000
_cell.length_b   1.000
_cell.length_c   1.000
_cell.angle_alpha   90.00
_cell.angle_beta   90.00
_cell.angle_gamma   90.00
#
_symmetry.space_group_name_H-M   'P 1'
#
loop_
_entity.id
_entity.type
_entity.pdbx_description
1 polymer ?
#
loop_
_entity_poly.entity_id
_entity_poly.type
_entity_poly.pdbx_seq_one_letter_code
_entity_poly.pdbx_strand_id
1 'polypeptide(L)'
;MKVHIHPHYAAYESYIRAIPSEEYEREEVYCNRRNTVERVRFGDKDFVIKKYKRPALINCLIYTWFRKSKAQRAFEYAELFLQRGIETAPPVAYIEIKKNGFFHTGYFISEYLPYPLVTDMFGTEMEEEEKKRLRHDLVDFTLQLHLNKVLPLDYNPKNIFYRKTNGKYHFALIDTNRLKLGKVPGIRMSMNAFSQLGIPADDFMKIIPLYAEQRGFDIEECIFFTLFSRLKWRKQRQFKNFVKSKLHF
;
A
#
# COMPACT_ATOMS: atom_id res chain seq x y z
N MET A 1 -25.73 -2.37 7.75
CA MET A 1 -24.47 -1.66 7.73
C MET A 1 -23.67 -2.04 8.98
N LYS A 2 -22.38 -2.42 8.84
CA LYS A 2 -21.43 -2.64 9.93
C LYS A 2 -20.43 -1.49 9.90
N VAL A 3 -20.23 -0.82 11.04
CA VAL A 3 -19.26 0.27 11.19
C VAL A 3 -18.33 -0.09 12.34
N HIS A 4 -17.03 0.07 12.14
CA HIS A 4 -16.02 -0.04 13.18
C HIS A 4 -15.19 1.25 13.14
N ILE A 5 -15.11 1.92 14.27
CA ILE A 5 -14.39 3.18 14.44
C ILE A 5 -13.31 2.95 15.50
N HIS A 6 -12.08 3.35 15.20
CA HIS A 6 -11.01 3.30 16.18
C HIS A 6 -11.34 4.29 17.32
N PRO A 7 -11.19 3.92 18.60
CA PRO A 7 -11.63 4.73 19.74
C PRO A 7 -11.12 6.17 19.75
N HIS A 8 -9.92 6.40 19.25
CA HIS A 8 -9.31 7.74 19.14
C HIS A 8 -10.13 8.71 18.26
N TYR A 9 -10.99 8.19 17.37
CA TYR A 9 -11.79 8.98 16.43
C TYR A 9 -13.29 8.95 16.74
N ALA A 10 -13.67 8.64 17.97
CA ALA A 10 -15.08 8.61 18.37
C ALA A 10 -15.81 9.94 18.16
N ALA A 11 -15.10 11.08 18.29
CA ALA A 11 -15.65 12.42 18.04
C ALA A 11 -16.14 12.63 16.59
N TYR A 12 -15.64 11.82 15.64
CA TYR A 12 -16.00 11.90 14.21
C TYR A 12 -17.08 10.88 13.80
N GLU A 13 -17.71 10.18 14.76
CA GLU A 13 -18.63 9.08 14.46
C GLU A 13 -19.79 9.52 13.54
N SER A 14 -20.38 10.71 13.75
CA SER A 14 -21.48 11.22 12.92
C SER A 14 -21.06 11.37 11.45
N TYR A 15 -19.90 11.96 11.19
CA TYR A 15 -19.34 12.10 9.83
C TYR A 15 -19.04 10.74 9.21
N ILE A 16 -18.41 9.83 9.97
CA ILE A 16 -18.04 8.50 9.49
C ILE A 16 -19.29 7.70 9.10
N ARG A 17 -20.35 7.76 9.90
CA ARG A 17 -21.61 7.07 9.60
C ARG A 17 -22.37 7.63 8.40
N ALA A 18 -22.15 8.90 8.07
CA ALA A 18 -22.73 9.56 6.90
C ALA A 18 -22.00 9.25 5.59
N ILE A 19 -20.75 8.76 5.63
CA ILE A 19 -19.96 8.46 4.42
C ILE A 19 -20.71 7.65 3.34
N PRO A 20 -21.53 6.62 3.67
CA PRO A 20 -22.25 5.87 2.65
C PRO A 20 -23.33 6.64 1.89
N SER A 21 -23.83 7.78 2.39
CA SER A 21 -24.76 8.66 1.66
C SER A 21 -24.07 9.45 0.55
N GLU A 22 -22.73 9.58 0.63
CA GLU A 22 -21.91 10.39 -0.28
C GLU A 22 -22.26 11.89 -0.30
N GLU A 23 -22.98 12.36 0.73
CA GLU A 23 -23.39 13.76 0.93
C GLU A 23 -22.33 14.50 1.77
N TYR A 24 -21.11 14.59 1.24
CA TYR A 24 -20.00 15.33 1.85
C TYR A 24 -19.16 16.02 0.78
N GLU A 25 -18.54 17.11 1.16
CA GLU A 25 -17.63 17.84 0.28
C GLU A 25 -16.31 17.10 0.13
N ARG A 26 -15.82 17.03 -1.11
CA ARG A 26 -14.56 16.39 -1.47
C ARG A 26 -13.52 17.46 -1.71
N GLU A 27 -12.45 17.44 -0.92
CA GLU A 27 -11.29 18.32 -1.13
C GLU A 27 -10.53 17.92 -2.39
N GLU A 28 -10.32 16.60 -2.60
CA GLU A 28 -9.56 16.07 -3.71
C GLU A 28 -9.95 14.63 -4.05
N VAL A 29 -9.95 14.28 -5.33
CA VAL A 29 -10.22 12.92 -5.82
C VAL A 29 -8.98 12.36 -6.49
N TYR A 30 -8.26 11.48 -5.80
CA TYR A 30 -7.02 10.86 -6.31
C TYR A 30 -7.27 9.75 -7.33
N CYS A 31 -8.36 9.05 -7.21
CA CYS A 31 -8.70 7.93 -8.09
C CYS A 31 -10.21 7.73 -8.15
N ASN A 32 -10.75 7.57 -9.36
CA ASN A 32 -12.15 7.21 -9.58
C ASN A 32 -12.28 6.16 -10.70
N ARG A 33 -11.60 5.01 -10.54
CA ARG A 33 -11.64 3.90 -11.51
C ARG A 33 -12.29 2.66 -10.87
N ARG A 34 -11.46 1.64 -10.56
CA ARG A 34 -11.88 0.40 -9.90
C ARG A 34 -12.22 0.60 -8.41
N ASN A 35 -11.59 1.55 -7.76
CA ASN A 35 -11.89 2.04 -6.42
C ASN A 35 -11.96 3.56 -6.49
N THR A 36 -12.68 4.18 -5.56
CA THR A 36 -12.60 5.63 -5.37
C THR A 36 -11.70 5.90 -4.18
N VAL A 37 -10.79 6.85 -4.32
CA VAL A 37 -9.92 7.34 -3.25
C VAL A 37 -10.02 8.84 -3.25
N GLU A 38 -10.45 9.41 -2.15
CA GLU A 38 -10.72 10.83 -2.04
C GLU A 38 -10.30 11.38 -0.68
N ARG A 39 -9.84 12.63 -0.65
CA ARG A 39 -9.57 13.39 0.56
C ARG A 39 -10.81 14.17 0.92
N VAL A 40 -11.12 14.18 2.20
CA VAL A 40 -12.25 14.91 2.78
C VAL A 40 -11.81 15.57 4.07
N ARG A 41 -12.47 16.66 4.43
CA ARG A 41 -12.29 17.32 5.71
C ARG A 41 -13.53 17.12 6.57
N PHE A 42 -13.32 16.58 7.77
CA PHE A 42 -14.37 16.47 8.77
C PHE A 42 -13.93 17.22 10.03
N GLY A 43 -14.59 18.36 10.30
CA GLY A 43 -14.17 19.25 11.38
C GLY A 43 -12.80 19.86 11.13
N ASP A 44 -11.87 19.58 12.03
CA ASP A 44 -10.50 20.09 12.03
C ASP A 44 -9.47 19.15 11.36
N LYS A 45 -9.91 17.96 10.92
CA LYS A 45 -9.02 16.93 10.38
C LYS A 45 -9.31 16.53 8.94
N ASP A 46 -8.24 16.20 8.25
CA ASP A 46 -8.28 15.64 6.91
C ASP A 46 -8.20 14.11 6.95
N PHE A 47 -9.09 13.48 6.22
CA PHE A 47 -9.17 12.02 6.09
C PHE A 47 -9.08 11.60 4.63
N VAL A 48 -8.66 10.36 4.42
CA VAL A 48 -8.73 9.70 3.12
C VAL A 48 -9.74 8.58 3.18
N ILE A 49 -10.74 8.65 2.30
CA ILE A 49 -11.76 7.62 2.15
C ILE A 49 -11.42 6.76 0.93
N LYS A 50 -11.24 5.46 1.14
CA LYS A 50 -11.06 4.47 0.07
C LYS A 50 -12.30 3.60 -0.05
N LYS A 51 -13.14 3.88 -1.04
CA LYS A 51 -14.32 3.08 -1.37
C LYS A 51 -13.93 1.93 -2.27
N TYR A 52 -14.16 0.70 -1.83
CA TYR A 52 -13.98 -0.51 -2.62
C TYR A 52 -15.28 -0.83 -3.36
N LYS A 53 -15.25 -0.77 -4.71
CA LYS A 53 -16.41 -1.13 -5.54
C LYS A 53 -16.87 -2.57 -5.27
N ARG A 54 -18.14 -2.84 -5.57
CA ARG A 54 -18.75 -4.16 -5.46
C ARG A 54 -17.87 -5.22 -6.11
N PRO A 55 -17.46 -6.27 -5.42
CA PRO A 55 -16.72 -7.37 -6.00
C PRO A 55 -17.62 -8.23 -6.92
N ALA A 56 -17.01 -9.11 -7.72
CA ALA A 56 -17.76 -10.12 -8.48
C ALA A 56 -18.61 -10.99 -7.54
N LEU A 57 -19.72 -11.52 -8.02
CA LEU A 57 -20.73 -12.26 -7.23
C LEU A 57 -20.12 -13.34 -6.33
N ILE A 58 -19.20 -14.14 -6.85
CA ILE A 58 -18.48 -15.18 -6.07
C ILE A 58 -17.71 -14.55 -4.90
N ASN A 59 -17.06 -13.42 -5.11
CA ASN A 59 -16.34 -12.73 -4.05
C ASN A 59 -17.28 -12.06 -3.03
N CYS A 60 -18.51 -11.69 -3.43
CA CYS A 60 -19.52 -11.21 -2.50
C CYS A 60 -19.88 -12.31 -1.47
N LEU A 61 -20.06 -13.55 -1.93
CA LEU A 61 -20.32 -14.71 -1.07
C LEU A 61 -19.13 -14.96 -0.12
N ILE A 62 -17.90 -14.98 -0.68
CA ILE A 62 -16.68 -15.21 0.09
C ILE A 62 -16.50 -14.16 1.18
N TYR A 63 -16.73 -12.87 0.90
CA TYR A 63 -16.61 -11.80 1.90
C TYR A 63 -17.78 -11.76 2.88
N THR A 64 -18.89 -12.42 2.57
CA THR A 64 -20.04 -12.48 3.49
C THR A 64 -19.79 -13.46 4.63
N TRP A 65 -19.17 -14.63 4.33
CA TRP A 65 -19.08 -15.72 5.31
C TRP A 65 -17.65 -16.23 5.61
N PHE A 66 -16.71 -16.13 4.65
CA PHE A 66 -15.44 -16.84 4.76
C PHE A 66 -14.22 -15.94 4.89
N ARG A 67 -14.30 -14.68 4.47
CA ARG A 67 -13.13 -13.81 4.42
C ARG A 67 -13.46 -12.39 4.79
N LYS A 68 -12.61 -11.78 5.64
CA LYS A 68 -12.66 -10.35 5.93
C LYS A 68 -12.64 -9.52 4.65
N SER A 69 -13.44 -8.46 4.58
CA SER A 69 -13.46 -7.54 3.46
C SER A 69 -12.11 -6.86 3.25
N LYS A 70 -11.92 -6.21 2.09
CA LYS A 70 -10.71 -5.42 1.86
C LYS A 70 -10.62 -4.23 2.81
N ALA A 71 -11.75 -3.61 3.14
CA ALA A 71 -11.83 -2.48 4.07
C ALA A 71 -11.41 -2.91 5.49
N GLN A 72 -11.97 -3.99 6.00
CA GLN A 72 -11.61 -4.53 7.31
C GLN A 72 -10.14 -4.92 7.37
N ARG A 73 -9.61 -5.61 6.34
CA ARG A 73 -8.18 -5.97 6.30
C ARG A 73 -7.27 -4.76 6.23
N ALA A 74 -7.63 -3.72 5.46
CA ALA A 74 -6.85 -2.49 5.40
C ALA A 74 -6.74 -1.83 6.77
N PHE A 75 -7.84 -1.79 7.51
CA PHE A 75 -7.89 -1.27 8.87
C PHE A 75 -7.01 -2.08 9.82
N GLU A 76 -7.26 -3.39 9.94
CA GLU A 76 -6.54 -4.26 10.89
C GLU A 76 -5.03 -4.34 10.59
N TYR A 77 -4.65 -4.31 9.31
CA TYR A 77 -3.23 -4.34 8.93
C TYR A 77 -2.55 -2.98 9.18
N ALA A 78 -3.27 -1.86 9.04
CA ALA A 78 -2.73 -0.57 9.43
C ALA A 78 -2.51 -0.49 10.94
N GLU A 79 -3.45 -0.97 11.76
CA GLU A 79 -3.24 -1.10 13.21
C GLU A 79 -2.03 -1.98 13.53
N LEU A 80 -1.92 -3.14 12.89
CA LEU A 80 -0.78 -4.04 13.07
C LEU A 80 0.56 -3.37 12.71
N PHE A 81 0.58 -2.53 11.68
CA PHE A 81 1.78 -1.79 11.29
C PHE A 81 2.21 -0.84 12.40
N LEU A 82 1.29 0.00 12.88
CA LEU A 82 1.57 0.95 13.95
C LEU A 82 2.04 0.23 15.23
N GLN A 83 1.39 -0.89 15.61
CA GLN A 83 1.81 -1.71 16.75
C GLN A 83 3.23 -2.29 16.60
N ARG A 84 3.70 -2.49 15.36
CA ARG A 84 5.05 -2.99 15.05
C ARG A 84 6.06 -1.88 14.76
N GLY A 85 5.69 -0.63 15.00
CA GLY A 85 6.54 0.53 14.70
C GLY A 85 6.75 0.77 13.22
N ILE A 86 5.91 0.20 12.34
CA ILE A 86 5.93 0.44 10.89
C ILE A 86 5.00 1.60 10.60
N GLU A 87 5.52 2.65 9.97
CA GLU A 87 4.73 3.85 9.67
C GLU A 87 3.74 3.59 8.52
N THR A 88 2.49 4.01 8.73
CA THR A 88 1.39 3.97 7.77
C THR A 88 0.38 5.07 8.10
N ALA A 89 -0.57 5.33 7.21
CA ALA A 89 -1.68 6.22 7.50
C ALA A 89 -2.51 5.64 8.67
N PRO A 90 -2.67 6.38 9.79
CA PRO A 90 -3.43 5.93 10.94
C PRO A 90 -4.85 5.50 10.54
N PRO A 91 -5.29 4.28 10.89
CA PRO A 91 -6.62 3.81 10.56
C PRO A 91 -7.66 4.48 11.44
N VAL A 92 -8.69 5.02 10.82
CA VAL A 92 -9.80 5.74 11.48
C VAL A 92 -11.00 4.84 11.63
N ALA A 93 -11.45 4.23 10.52
CA ALA A 93 -12.62 3.37 10.52
C ALA A 93 -12.67 2.43 9.32
N TYR A 94 -13.53 1.41 9.40
CA TYR A 94 -14.03 0.74 8.22
C TYR A 94 -15.54 0.57 8.28
N ILE A 95 -16.17 0.60 7.09
CA ILE A 95 -17.61 0.43 6.93
C ILE A 95 -17.85 -0.71 5.94
N GLU A 96 -18.80 -1.58 6.26
CA GLU A 96 -19.26 -2.66 5.38
C GLU A 96 -20.77 -2.54 5.15
N ILE A 97 -21.15 -2.47 3.89
CA ILE A 97 -22.55 -2.45 3.48
C ILE A 97 -22.94 -3.81 2.93
N LYS A 98 -24.03 -4.36 3.42
CA LYS A 98 -24.69 -5.54 2.87
C LYS A 98 -25.97 -5.13 2.17
N LYS A 99 -26.29 -5.75 1.03
CA LYS A 99 -27.60 -5.69 0.35
C LYS A 99 -28.13 -7.11 0.20
N ASN A 100 -29.38 -7.34 0.58
CA ASN A 100 -30.02 -8.65 0.56
C ASN A 100 -29.19 -9.74 1.28
N GLY A 101 -28.58 -9.39 2.44
CA GLY A 101 -27.77 -10.30 3.22
C GLY A 101 -26.31 -10.46 2.75
N PHE A 102 -25.95 -10.04 1.55
CA PHE A 102 -24.63 -10.22 0.95
C PHE A 102 -23.77 -8.97 1.02
N PHE A 103 -22.45 -9.14 1.17
CA PHE A 103 -21.48 -8.05 1.09
C PHE A 103 -21.62 -7.30 -0.24
N HIS A 104 -21.73 -5.97 -0.17
CA HIS A 104 -21.91 -5.12 -1.34
C HIS A 104 -20.75 -4.15 -1.54
N THR A 105 -20.43 -3.34 -0.54
CA THR A 105 -19.43 -2.27 -0.62
C THR A 105 -18.71 -2.13 0.72
N GLY A 106 -17.45 -1.76 0.69
CA GLY A 106 -16.67 -1.45 1.89
C GLY A 106 -15.94 -0.12 1.74
N TYR A 107 -15.80 0.60 2.86
CA TYR A 107 -15.02 1.83 2.95
C TYR A 107 -13.94 1.63 4.00
N PHE A 108 -12.73 2.03 3.69
CA PHE A 108 -11.64 2.18 4.63
C PHE A 108 -11.32 3.66 4.75
N ILE A 109 -11.27 4.16 5.96
CA ILE A 109 -10.98 5.55 6.29
C ILE A 109 -9.68 5.59 7.06
N SER A 110 -8.76 6.44 6.65
CA SER A 110 -7.51 6.72 7.36
C SER A 110 -7.29 8.22 7.50
N GLU A 111 -6.38 8.62 8.37
CA GLU A 111 -5.88 10.00 8.34
C GLU A 111 -5.19 10.29 7.01
N TYR A 112 -5.22 11.56 6.60
CA TYR A 112 -4.45 12.04 5.48
C TYR A 112 -2.98 12.19 5.88
N LEU A 113 -2.07 11.69 5.04
CA LEU A 113 -0.63 11.91 5.19
C LEU A 113 -0.20 13.05 4.27
N PRO A 114 0.26 14.19 4.81
CA PRO A 114 0.72 15.33 4.00
C PRO A 114 2.15 15.12 3.50
N TYR A 115 2.46 13.93 3.01
CA TYR A 115 3.80 13.56 2.56
C TYR A 115 3.80 13.29 1.06
N PRO A 116 4.91 13.58 0.34
CA PRO A 116 5.08 13.21 -1.05
C PRO A 116 5.26 11.69 -1.23
N LEU A 117 5.03 11.23 -2.44
CA LEU A 117 5.23 9.84 -2.84
C LEU A 117 6.69 9.57 -3.19
N VAL A 118 7.18 8.37 -2.93
CA VAL A 118 8.52 7.92 -3.33
C VAL A 118 8.74 8.01 -4.85
N THR A 119 7.67 7.93 -5.66
CA THR A 119 7.75 8.17 -7.10
C THR A 119 8.34 9.54 -7.45
N ASP A 120 8.06 10.54 -6.64
CA ASP A 120 8.42 11.93 -6.92
C ASP A 120 9.92 12.17 -6.67
N MET A 121 10.56 11.32 -5.85
CA MET A 121 11.99 11.40 -5.55
C MET A 121 12.88 10.92 -6.69
N PHE A 122 12.51 9.81 -7.34
CA PHE A 122 13.35 9.18 -8.36
C PHE A 122 13.37 9.91 -9.70
N GLY A 123 12.61 10.98 -9.85
CA GLY A 123 12.58 11.85 -11.03
C GLY A 123 13.29 13.19 -10.84
N THR A 124 13.75 13.50 -9.63
CA THR A 124 14.41 14.78 -9.32
C THR A 124 15.92 14.69 -9.41
N GLU A 125 16.56 15.77 -9.87
CA GLU A 125 17.99 15.93 -9.73
C GLU A 125 18.33 16.00 -8.23
N MET A 126 19.16 15.10 -7.78
CA MET A 126 19.56 14.96 -6.39
C MET A 126 21.05 14.65 -6.33
N GLU A 127 21.75 15.25 -5.39
CA GLU A 127 23.15 14.97 -5.14
C GLU A 127 23.38 13.49 -4.80
N GLU A 128 24.49 12.91 -5.26
CA GLU A 128 24.76 11.46 -5.10
C GLU A 128 24.82 11.03 -3.63
N GLU A 129 25.34 11.86 -2.73
CA GLU A 129 25.33 11.57 -1.29
C GLU A 129 23.92 11.53 -0.71
N GLU A 130 23.02 12.37 -1.21
CA GLU A 130 21.62 12.36 -0.83
C GLU A 130 20.90 11.11 -1.36
N LYS A 131 21.17 10.73 -2.62
CA LYS A 131 20.65 9.47 -3.19
C LYS A 131 21.16 8.25 -2.42
N LYS A 132 22.40 8.28 -1.96
CA LYS A 132 22.97 7.22 -1.14
C LYS A 132 22.21 7.06 0.19
N ARG A 133 21.97 8.16 0.89
CA ARG A 133 21.16 8.15 2.13
C ARG A 133 19.76 7.61 1.88
N LEU A 134 19.10 8.11 0.85
CA LEU A 134 17.78 7.63 0.45
C LEU A 134 17.75 6.12 0.22
N ARG A 135 18.75 5.58 -0.51
CA ARG A 135 18.84 4.14 -0.78
C ARG A 135 19.02 3.33 0.51
N HIS A 136 19.89 3.78 1.40
CA HIS A 136 20.08 3.13 2.71
C HIS A 136 18.81 3.14 3.54
N ASP A 137 18.17 4.30 3.70
CA ASP A 137 16.95 4.42 4.51
C ASP A 137 15.77 3.62 3.92
N LEU A 138 15.68 3.51 2.57
CA LEU A 138 14.67 2.67 1.92
C LEU A 138 14.95 1.18 2.12
N VAL A 139 16.21 0.77 2.12
CA VAL A 139 16.63 -0.60 2.45
C VAL A 139 16.28 -0.92 3.91
N ASP A 140 16.61 -0.03 4.84
CA ASP A 140 16.30 -0.19 6.27
C ASP A 140 14.78 -0.32 6.50
N PHE A 141 13.99 0.50 5.84
CA PHE A 141 12.53 0.39 5.90
C PHE A 141 12.02 -0.95 5.35
N THR A 142 12.55 -1.40 4.22
CA THR A 142 12.19 -2.70 3.63
C THR A 142 12.61 -3.84 4.53
N LEU A 143 13.79 -3.74 5.14
CA LEU A 143 14.28 -4.70 6.11
C LEU A 143 13.37 -4.76 7.34
N GLN A 144 12.98 -3.60 7.88
CA GLN A 144 12.03 -3.52 8.99
C GLN A 144 10.71 -4.23 8.67
N LEU A 145 10.14 -4.02 7.48
CA LEU A 145 8.94 -4.75 7.03
C LEU A 145 9.17 -6.26 7.07
N HIS A 146 10.23 -6.73 6.43
CA HIS A 146 10.49 -8.15 6.26
C HIS A 146 10.83 -8.86 7.58
N LEU A 147 11.65 -8.25 8.45
CA LEU A 147 11.98 -8.80 9.78
C LEU A 147 10.75 -8.83 10.71
N ASN A 148 9.83 -7.88 10.57
CA ASN A 148 8.52 -7.91 11.21
C ASN A 148 7.54 -8.91 10.59
N LYS A 149 8.02 -9.81 9.70
CA LYS A 149 7.21 -10.85 9.03
C LYS A 149 6.08 -10.28 8.19
N VAL A 150 6.32 -9.12 7.59
CA VAL A 150 5.42 -8.42 6.69
C VAL A 150 6.02 -8.41 5.28
N LEU A 151 5.32 -8.99 4.32
CA LEU A 151 5.67 -8.93 2.90
C LEU A 151 4.55 -8.24 2.14
N PRO A 152 4.76 -7.00 1.65
CA PRO A 152 3.81 -6.35 0.76
C PRO A 152 3.72 -7.09 -0.57
N LEU A 153 2.49 -7.42 -1.01
CA LEU A 153 2.23 -8.07 -2.30
C LEU A 153 1.99 -7.05 -3.43
N ASP A 154 2.05 -5.77 -3.12
CA ASP A 154 1.92 -4.65 -4.04
C ASP A 154 2.89 -3.53 -3.59
N TYR A 155 4.19 -3.88 -3.57
CA TYR A 155 5.26 -2.99 -3.11
C TYR A 155 5.60 -1.97 -4.20
N ASN A 156 4.61 -1.11 -4.50
CA ASN A 156 4.68 -0.11 -5.55
C ASN A 156 5.09 1.25 -4.96
N PRO A 157 5.98 2.03 -5.57
CA PRO A 157 6.40 3.33 -5.07
C PRO A 157 5.23 4.33 -4.92
N LYS A 158 4.13 4.13 -5.64
CA LYS A 158 2.88 4.90 -5.46
C LYS A 158 2.13 4.59 -4.16
N ASN A 159 2.54 3.55 -3.44
CA ASN A 159 1.99 3.17 -2.14
C ASN A 159 2.94 3.51 -1.00
N ILE A 160 4.06 4.19 -1.28
CA ILE A 160 5.07 4.54 -0.29
C ILE A 160 5.19 6.06 -0.26
N PHE A 161 4.84 6.64 0.87
CA PHE A 161 5.09 8.05 1.17
C PHE A 161 6.43 8.21 1.88
N TYR A 162 7.02 9.39 1.80
CA TYR A 162 8.24 9.68 2.55
C TYR A 162 8.19 11.06 3.19
N ARG A 163 8.98 11.23 4.24
CA ARG A 163 9.34 12.51 4.83
C ARG A 163 10.80 12.50 5.24
N LYS A 164 11.43 13.66 5.26
CA LYS A 164 12.81 13.82 5.73
C LYS A 164 12.82 14.59 7.05
N THR A 165 13.45 14.02 8.08
CA THR A 165 13.57 14.62 9.40
C THR A 165 14.99 14.40 9.91
N ASN A 166 15.67 15.47 10.30
CA ASN A 166 17.05 15.43 10.81
C ASN A 166 18.03 14.71 9.86
N GLY A 167 17.88 14.91 8.55
CA GLY A 167 18.74 14.31 7.52
C GLY A 167 18.43 12.83 7.19
N LYS A 168 17.47 12.20 7.86
CA LYS A 168 17.03 10.81 7.64
C LYS A 168 15.70 10.77 6.90
N TYR A 169 15.56 9.80 5.98
CA TYR A 169 14.30 9.50 5.31
C TYR A 169 13.49 8.50 6.12
N HIS A 170 12.23 8.81 6.30
CA HIS A 170 11.22 7.94 6.91
C HIS A 170 10.18 7.60 5.86
N PHE A 171 9.70 6.37 5.85
CA PHE A 171 8.75 5.89 4.85
C PHE A 171 7.48 5.36 5.51
N ALA A 172 6.34 5.66 4.91
CA ALA A 172 5.04 5.14 5.30
C ALA A 172 4.44 4.33 4.16
N LEU A 173 4.05 3.08 4.43
CA LEU A 173 3.43 2.21 3.43
C LEU A 173 1.92 2.27 3.57
N ILE A 174 1.22 2.65 2.50
CA ILE A 174 -0.24 2.62 2.40
C ILE A 174 -0.72 1.43 1.56
N ASP A 175 -2.03 1.27 1.43
CA ASP A 175 -2.72 0.16 0.74
C ASP A 175 -2.38 -1.22 1.33
N THR A 176 -2.49 -1.30 2.66
CA THR A 176 -2.13 -2.45 3.48
C THR A 176 -3.00 -3.69 3.28
N ASN A 177 -4.06 -3.65 2.46
CA ASN A 177 -5.00 -4.77 2.30
C ASN A 177 -4.42 -6.01 1.58
N ARG A 178 -3.21 -5.94 1.02
CA ARG A 178 -2.53 -7.01 0.25
C ARG A 178 -1.17 -7.33 0.86
N LEU A 179 -1.19 -8.04 1.97
CA LEU A 179 0.02 -8.46 2.69
C LEU A 179 0.08 -9.97 2.82
N LYS A 180 1.28 -10.51 2.90
CA LYS A 180 1.58 -11.84 3.42
C LYS A 180 2.28 -11.70 4.76
N LEU A 181 1.68 -12.28 5.80
CA LEU A 181 2.15 -12.18 7.18
C LEU A 181 2.64 -13.55 7.68
N GLY A 182 3.42 -13.54 8.75
CA GLY A 182 3.72 -14.72 9.56
C GLY A 182 5.11 -15.32 9.38
N LYS A 183 5.80 -15.06 8.27
CA LYS A 183 7.18 -15.57 8.04
C LYS A 183 8.06 -14.45 7.50
N VAL A 184 9.32 -14.43 7.95
CA VAL A 184 10.35 -13.60 7.33
C VAL A 184 10.56 -14.10 5.91
N PRO A 185 10.45 -13.24 4.87
CA PRO A 185 10.59 -13.67 3.49
C PRO A 185 12.03 -14.09 3.17
N GLY A 186 12.19 -15.20 2.46
CA GLY A 186 13.48 -15.60 1.88
C GLY A 186 13.79 -14.84 0.59
N ILE A 187 14.95 -15.12 -0.01
CA ILE A 187 15.51 -14.39 -1.17
C ILE A 187 14.48 -14.16 -2.26
N ARG A 188 13.88 -15.22 -2.81
CA ARG A 188 12.92 -15.12 -3.94
C ARG A 188 11.74 -14.20 -3.65
N MET A 189 11.20 -14.25 -2.44
CA MET A 189 10.03 -13.43 -2.09
C MET A 189 10.42 -11.98 -1.86
N SER A 190 11.55 -11.74 -1.23
CA SER A 190 12.11 -10.40 -1.02
C SER A 190 12.41 -9.73 -2.37
N MET A 191 13.09 -10.43 -3.27
CA MET A 191 13.45 -9.90 -4.59
C MET A 191 12.25 -9.68 -5.49
N ASN A 192 11.22 -10.51 -5.37
CA ASN A 192 9.96 -10.27 -6.07
C ASN A 192 9.24 -9.00 -5.56
N ALA A 193 9.32 -8.69 -4.26
CA ALA A 193 8.80 -7.42 -3.72
C ALA A 193 9.61 -6.23 -4.28
N PHE A 194 10.93 -6.26 -4.18
CA PHE A 194 11.79 -5.21 -4.73
C PHE A 194 11.54 -4.96 -6.23
N SER A 195 11.29 -6.01 -7.02
CA SER A 195 11.04 -5.88 -8.46
C SER A 195 9.82 -5.00 -8.80
N GLN A 196 8.93 -4.75 -7.83
CA GLN A 196 7.71 -3.95 -7.99
C GLN A 196 7.94 -2.46 -7.68
N LEU A 197 9.05 -2.08 -7.06
CA LEU A 197 9.35 -0.69 -6.68
C LEU A 197 9.44 0.27 -7.89
N GLY A 198 9.70 -0.24 -9.09
CA GLY A 198 9.65 0.58 -10.31
C GLY A 198 10.66 1.73 -10.34
N ILE A 199 11.70 1.68 -9.51
CA ILE A 199 12.79 2.65 -9.45
C ILE A 199 13.75 2.50 -10.63
N PRO A 200 14.58 3.53 -10.96
CA PRO A 200 15.60 3.46 -11.99
C PRO A 200 16.52 2.25 -11.82
N ALA A 201 17.05 1.74 -12.94
CA ALA A 201 17.89 0.54 -12.91
C ALA A 201 19.17 0.74 -12.09
N ASP A 202 19.80 1.92 -12.19
CA ASP A 202 21.04 2.23 -11.48
C ASP A 202 20.84 2.26 -9.97
N ASP A 203 19.75 2.88 -9.49
CA ASP A 203 19.39 2.87 -8.07
C ASP A 203 19.07 1.46 -7.58
N PHE A 204 18.40 0.69 -8.44
CA PHE A 204 18.05 -0.68 -8.14
C PHE A 204 19.27 -1.57 -7.94
N MET A 205 20.28 -1.45 -8.84
CA MET A 205 21.54 -2.19 -8.73
C MET A 205 22.38 -1.81 -7.50
N LYS A 206 22.14 -0.62 -6.94
CA LYS A 206 22.78 -0.18 -5.69
C LYS A 206 21.99 -0.62 -4.43
N ILE A 207 20.68 -0.75 -4.51
CA ILE A 207 19.81 -1.15 -3.38
C ILE A 207 19.91 -2.65 -3.07
N ILE A 208 19.95 -3.50 -4.10
CA ILE A 208 19.92 -4.96 -3.90
C ILE A 208 21.13 -5.49 -3.11
N PRO A 209 22.38 -5.10 -3.41
CA PRO A 209 23.53 -5.50 -2.59
C PRO A 209 23.40 -5.07 -1.12
N LEU A 210 23.00 -3.81 -0.88
CA LEU A 210 22.81 -3.31 0.50
C LEU A 210 21.79 -4.15 1.30
N TYR A 211 20.68 -4.53 0.67
CA TYR A 211 19.70 -5.39 1.33
C TYR A 211 20.22 -6.82 1.51
N ALA A 212 20.92 -7.37 0.52
CA ALA A 212 21.48 -8.72 0.57
C ALA A 212 22.48 -8.86 1.71
N GLU A 213 23.40 -7.91 1.84
CA GLU A 213 24.41 -7.86 2.92
C GLU A 213 23.74 -7.84 4.31
N GLN A 214 22.75 -6.98 4.53
CA GLN A 214 22.02 -6.89 5.81
C GLN A 214 21.21 -8.15 6.14
N ARG A 215 20.87 -8.96 5.13
CA ARG A 215 20.14 -10.23 5.29
C ARG A 215 21.04 -11.46 5.32
N GLY A 216 22.34 -11.32 5.05
CA GLY A 216 23.25 -12.43 4.87
C GLY A 216 22.87 -13.30 3.64
N PHE A 217 22.33 -12.68 2.59
CA PHE A 217 21.98 -13.35 1.36
C PHE A 217 23.11 -13.25 0.34
N ASP A 218 23.20 -14.23 -0.55
CA ASP A 218 24.08 -14.15 -1.70
C ASP A 218 23.64 -13.04 -2.65
N ILE A 219 24.57 -12.14 -2.98
CA ILE A 219 24.27 -10.94 -3.78
C ILE A 219 23.93 -11.31 -5.22
N GLU A 220 24.63 -12.27 -5.82
CA GLU A 220 24.41 -12.70 -7.21
C GLU A 220 23.05 -13.38 -7.34
N GLU A 221 22.68 -14.22 -6.36
CA GLU A 221 21.35 -14.84 -6.29
C GLU A 221 20.26 -13.78 -6.16
N CYS A 222 20.46 -12.77 -5.33
CA CYS A 222 19.53 -11.65 -5.18
C CYS A 222 19.34 -10.88 -6.49
N ILE A 223 20.43 -10.53 -7.18
CA ILE A 223 20.39 -9.85 -8.48
C ILE A 223 19.66 -10.73 -9.50
N PHE A 224 19.99 -12.02 -9.59
CA PHE A 224 19.35 -12.97 -10.49
C PHE A 224 17.83 -13.01 -10.29
N PHE A 225 17.34 -13.26 -9.07
CA PHE A 225 15.89 -13.33 -8.79
C PHE A 225 15.18 -12.01 -9.02
N THR A 226 15.86 -10.91 -8.82
CA THR A 226 15.30 -9.60 -9.09
C THR A 226 15.08 -9.38 -10.58
N LEU A 227 16.13 -9.59 -11.39
CA LEU A 227 16.05 -9.45 -12.84
C LEU A 227 15.02 -10.41 -13.44
N PHE A 228 15.02 -11.67 -12.99
CA PHE A 228 14.03 -12.65 -13.38
C PHE A 228 12.59 -12.20 -13.08
N SER A 229 12.35 -11.68 -11.88
CA SER A 229 11.02 -11.17 -11.46
C SER A 229 10.59 -9.97 -12.29
N ARG A 230 11.50 -9.03 -12.58
CA ARG A 230 11.21 -7.87 -13.44
C ARG A 230 10.88 -8.29 -14.87
N LEU A 231 11.63 -9.22 -15.45
CA LEU A 231 11.37 -9.75 -16.80
C LEU A 231 10.02 -10.46 -16.86
N LYS A 232 9.72 -11.31 -15.88
CA LYS A 232 8.43 -12.01 -15.76
C LYS A 232 7.27 -11.00 -15.68
N TRP A 233 7.38 -9.99 -14.83
CA TRP A 233 6.36 -8.96 -14.68
C TRP A 233 6.15 -8.16 -15.97
N ARG A 234 7.25 -7.79 -16.66
CA ARG A 234 7.21 -7.08 -17.95
C ARG A 234 6.50 -7.90 -19.02
N LYS A 235 6.83 -9.20 -19.15
CA LYS A 235 6.17 -10.12 -20.10
C LYS A 235 4.68 -10.28 -19.78
N GLN A 236 4.31 -10.45 -18.51
CA GLN A 236 2.91 -10.55 -18.10
C GLN A 236 2.13 -9.28 -18.43
N ARG A 237 2.73 -8.10 -18.24
CA ARG A 237 2.10 -6.81 -18.58
C ARG A 237 1.92 -6.66 -20.09
N GLN A 238 2.93 -7.01 -20.89
CA GLN A 238 2.85 -7.01 -22.35
C GLN A 238 1.73 -7.94 -22.83
N PHE A 239 1.67 -9.15 -22.30
CA PHE A 239 0.62 -10.11 -22.65
C PHE A 239 -0.78 -9.60 -22.30
N LYS A 240 -0.97 -9.05 -21.08
CA LYS A 240 -2.25 -8.45 -20.68
C LYS A 240 -2.67 -7.28 -21.61
N ASN A 241 -1.73 -6.44 -21.99
CA ASN A 241 -2.00 -5.32 -22.90
C ASN A 241 -2.36 -5.84 -24.30
N PHE A 242 -1.65 -6.85 -24.80
CA PHE A 242 -1.96 -7.52 -26.06
C PHE A 242 -3.37 -8.13 -26.04
N VAL A 243 -3.72 -8.88 -24.99
CA VAL A 243 -5.08 -9.45 -24.87
C VAL A 243 -6.14 -8.36 -24.82
N LYS A 244 -5.91 -7.26 -24.08
CA LYS A 244 -6.84 -6.13 -24.05
C LYS A 244 -7.01 -5.47 -25.41
N SER A 245 -5.93 -5.26 -26.16
CA SER A 245 -5.99 -4.66 -27.51
C SER A 245 -6.74 -5.53 -28.52
N LYS A 246 -6.73 -6.86 -28.36
CA LYS A 246 -7.44 -7.80 -29.23
C LYS A 246 -8.92 -7.98 -28.87
N LEU A 247 -9.28 -7.78 -27.58
CA LEU A 247 -10.65 -7.95 -27.09
C LEU A 247 -11.49 -6.65 -27.09
N HIS A 248 -10.97 -5.55 -27.65
CA HIS A 248 -11.67 -4.26 -27.77
C HIS A 248 -12.35 -3.77 -26.47
N PHE A 249 -11.69 -3.98 -25.30
CA PHE A 249 -12.13 -3.47 -24.00
C PHE A 249 -11.27 -2.31 -23.53
#